data_beec6e48c090b2e9eb5ebdaf0a09d4f9
#
_entry.id   beec6e48c090b2e9eb5ebdaf0a09d4f9
#
_cell.length_a   1.000
_cell.length_b   1.000
_cell.length_c   1.000
_cell.angle_alpha   90.00
_cell.angle_beta   90.00
_cell.angle_gamma   90.00
#
_symmetry.space_group_name_H-M   'P 1'
#
loop_
_entity.id
_entity.type
_entity.pdbx_description
1 polymer ?
#
loop_
_entity_poly.entity_id
_entity_poly.type
_entity_poly.pdbx_seq_one_letter_code
_entity_poly.pdbx_strand_id
1 'polypeptide(L)'
;MVEMHSHILYGVDDGPKDAATMYRLLQQAADTGVDHVICTSHITPGYTPFPQDKYLAHFHEAEDWCKQHAPNIHLHIGSEILYTESTGRLLDEGFVPSLDQTMFVLVEFMPESSLNEIRHAIEDLGSHGYEVIIAHVERYVHLHSLKILRKLKEDCGCFCQMNSRTVWNTKENFLQRHYINHLLDSDLIDFVSSDAHSPDHRPLSIDKAFDFLKDKYGSDKATALCGGNISRLLQLDE
;
A
#
# COMPACT_ATOMS: atom_id res chain seq x y z
N MET A 1 -11.31 -5.61 -7.35
CA MET A 1 -10.55 -5.17 -6.14
C MET A 1 -9.34 -4.33 -6.57
N VAL A 2 -8.80 -3.49 -5.66
CA VAL A 2 -7.61 -2.68 -5.95
C VAL A 2 -6.43 -3.11 -5.07
N GLU A 3 -5.34 -3.50 -5.72
CA GLU A 3 -4.07 -3.75 -5.06
C GLU A 3 -3.28 -2.43 -4.99
N MET A 4 -3.41 -1.72 -3.87
CA MET A 4 -2.83 -0.37 -3.75
C MET A 4 -1.39 -0.33 -3.24
N HIS A 5 -0.86 -1.47 -2.79
CA HIS A 5 0.47 -1.59 -2.21
C HIS A 5 1.12 -2.88 -2.69
N SER A 6 1.99 -2.79 -3.69
CA SER A 6 2.64 -3.95 -4.30
C SER A 6 4.00 -3.61 -4.94
N HIS A 7 4.99 -4.48 -4.71
CA HIS A 7 6.33 -4.39 -5.28
C HIS A 7 6.43 -5.31 -6.50
N ILE A 8 5.64 -4.98 -7.52
CA ILE A 8 5.43 -5.86 -8.67
C ILE A 8 6.54 -5.73 -9.73
N LEU A 9 7.15 -4.54 -9.87
CA LEU A 9 8.13 -4.27 -10.92
C LEU A 9 9.47 -4.89 -10.60
N TYR A 10 9.97 -5.70 -11.54
CA TYR A 10 11.20 -6.46 -11.29
C TYR A 10 12.46 -5.59 -11.25
N GLY A 11 13.37 -5.96 -10.36
CA GLY A 11 14.71 -5.39 -10.25
C GLY A 11 14.77 -3.89 -9.93
N VAL A 12 13.65 -3.30 -9.46
CA VAL A 12 13.60 -1.90 -9.00
C VAL A 12 13.95 -1.81 -7.52
N ASP A 13 13.40 -2.73 -6.74
CA ASP A 13 13.59 -2.86 -5.28
C ASP A 13 13.81 -4.32 -4.86
N ASP A 14 13.34 -4.73 -3.67
CA ASP A 14 13.41 -6.10 -3.16
C ASP A 14 12.27 -7.01 -3.65
N GLY A 15 11.41 -6.53 -4.55
CA GLY A 15 10.40 -7.31 -5.25
C GLY A 15 10.99 -8.35 -6.23
N PRO A 16 10.30 -8.65 -7.34
CA PRO A 16 10.74 -9.62 -8.34
C PRO A 16 12.16 -9.36 -8.85
N LYS A 17 12.91 -10.42 -9.12
CA LYS A 17 14.28 -10.30 -9.67
C LYS A 17 14.30 -10.27 -11.19
N ASP A 18 13.24 -10.75 -11.83
CA ASP A 18 13.12 -10.89 -13.28
C ASP A 18 11.67 -10.73 -13.76
N ALA A 19 11.51 -10.49 -15.06
CA ALA A 19 10.22 -10.29 -15.71
C ALA A 19 9.28 -11.50 -15.54
N ALA A 20 9.81 -12.73 -15.57
CA ALA A 20 8.98 -13.93 -15.42
C ALA A 20 8.30 -13.98 -14.04
N THR A 21 9.00 -13.56 -12.99
CA THR A 21 8.45 -13.45 -11.63
C THR A 21 7.41 -12.33 -11.54
N MET A 22 7.65 -11.18 -12.17
CA MET A 22 6.70 -10.09 -12.30
C MET A 22 5.40 -10.56 -12.99
N TYR A 23 5.51 -11.25 -14.12
CA TYR A 23 4.35 -11.78 -14.85
C TYR A 23 3.54 -12.78 -14.03
N ARG A 24 4.17 -13.59 -13.19
CA ARG A 24 3.48 -14.49 -12.26
C ARG A 24 2.67 -13.73 -11.21
N LEU A 25 3.16 -12.59 -10.70
CA LEU A 25 2.41 -11.73 -9.78
C LEU A 25 1.23 -11.06 -10.48
N LEU A 26 1.41 -10.55 -11.70
CA LEU A 26 0.33 -9.99 -12.51
C LEU A 26 -0.74 -11.04 -12.82
N GLN A 27 -0.32 -12.29 -13.11
CA GLN A 27 -1.28 -13.39 -13.30
C GLN A 27 -2.04 -13.70 -12.00
N GLN A 28 -1.37 -13.68 -10.84
CA GLN A 28 -2.06 -13.82 -9.54
C GLN A 28 -3.08 -12.71 -9.32
N ALA A 29 -2.76 -11.47 -9.69
CA ALA A 29 -3.72 -10.36 -9.62
C ALA A 29 -4.97 -10.64 -10.46
N ALA A 30 -4.78 -11.07 -11.71
CA ALA A 30 -5.89 -11.43 -12.59
C ALA A 30 -6.73 -12.57 -12.04
N ASP A 31 -6.08 -13.63 -11.54
CA ASP A 31 -6.74 -14.84 -11.04
C ASP A 31 -7.53 -14.58 -9.74
N THR A 32 -7.18 -13.55 -8.98
CA THR A 32 -7.82 -13.18 -7.70
C THR A 32 -8.89 -12.10 -7.83
N GLY A 33 -9.15 -11.60 -9.04
CA GLY A 33 -10.19 -10.60 -9.30
C GLY A 33 -9.76 -9.18 -8.90
N VAL A 34 -8.46 -8.91 -8.96
CA VAL A 34 -7.90 -7.55 -8.92
C VAL A 34 -8.03 -6.95 -10.32
N ASP A 35 -8.47 -5.73 -10.40
CA ASP A 35 -8.67 -4.95 -11.63
C ASP A 35 -7.73 -3.73 -11.71
N HIS A 36 -7.30 -3.19 -10.57
CA HIS A 36 -6.31 -2.11 -10.51
C HIS A 36 -5.13 -2.51 -9.63
N VAL A 37 -3.92 -2.23 -10.09
CA VAL A 37 -2.67 -2.47 -9.34
C VAL A 37 -1.83 -1.21 -9.36
N ILE A 38 -1.48 -0.70 -8.17
CA ILE A 38 -0.55 0.41 -8.02
C ILE A 38 0.85 -0.18 -7.76
N CYS A 39 1.80 0.18 -8.61
CA CYS A 39 3.19 -0.26 -8.51
C CYS A 39 3.93 0.62 -7.50
N THR A 40 4.04 0.20 -6.25
CA THR A 40 4.58 0.99 -5.14
C THR A 40 5.98 0.54 -4.73
N SER A 41 6.92 0.51 -5.67
CA SER A 41 8.32 0.19 -5.36
C SER A 41 8.90 1.13 -4.30
N HIS A 42 9.79 0.59 -3.46
CA HIS A 42 10.44 1.37 -2.39
C HIS A 42 11.25 2.55 -2.90
N ILE A 43 11.16 3.67 -2.17
CA ILE A 43 12.04 4.82 -2.34
C ILE A 43 12.42 5.41 -0.98
N THR A 44 13.69 5.79 -0.84
CA THR A 44 14.19 6.55 0.32
C THR A 44 14.72 7.90 -0.19
N PRO A 45 13.86 8.96 -0.22
CA PRO A 45 14.21 10.24 -0.82
C PRO A 45 15.46 10.86 -0.20
N GLY A 46 16.38 11.33 -1.06
CA GLY A 46 17.62 11.95 -0.64
C GLY A 46 18.76 11.01 -0.21
N TYR A 47 18.48 9.69 -0.06
CA TYR A 47 19.52 8.71 0.30
C TYR A 47 19.91 7.82 -0.87
N THR A 48 18.93 7.30 -1.61
CA THR A 48 19.18 6.51 -2.82
C THR A 48 18.46 7.15 -3.99
N PRO A 49 19.12 7.34 -5.15
CA PRO A 49 18.43 7.77 -6.35
C PRO A 49 17.35 6.74 -6.73
N PHE A 50 16.13 7.19 -6.90
CA PHE A 50 15.08 6.34 -7.46
C PHE A 50 15.44 6.00 -8.91
N PRO A 51 15.44 4.72 -9.32
CA PRO A 51 15.82 4.31 -10.66
C PRO A 51 14.67 4.57 -11.65
N GLN A 52 14.31 5.84 -11.84
CA GLN A 52 13.10 6.28 -12.56
C GLN A 52 13.03 5.72 -13.98
N ASP A 53 14.12 5.77 -14.75
CA ASP A 53 14.12 5.25 -16.12
C ASP A 53 13.83 3.74 -16.15
N LYS A 54 14.42 2.99 -15.23
CA LYS A 54 14.21 1.55 -15.10
C LYS A 54 12.78 1.25 -14.62
N TYR A 55 12.30 1.99 -13.63
CA TYR A 55 10.93 1.87 -13.12
C TYR A 55 9.93 2.06 -14.27
N LEU A 56 10.04 3.14 -15.03
CA LEU A 56 9.14 3.44 -16.15
C LEU A 56 9.25 2.40 -17.27
N ALA A 57 10.46 1.95 -17.60
CA ALA A 57 10.65 0.91 -18.62
C ALA A 57 9.95 -0.40 -18.22
N HIS A 58 10.10 -0.83 -16.95
CA HIS A 58 9.47 -2.07 -16.49
C HIS A 58 7.97 -1.90 -16.22
N PHE A 59 7.52 -0.70 -15.89
CA PHE A 59 6.09 -0.38 -15.81
C PHE A 59 5.41 -0.54 -17.19
N HIS A 60 5.98 0.03 -18.24
CA HIS A 60 5.46 -0.12 -19.61
C HIS A 60 5.53 -1.57 -20.11
N GLU A 61 6.58 -2.32 -19.75
CA GLU A 61 6.66 -3.75 -20.05
C GLU A 61 5.54 -4.54 -19.36
N ALA A 62 5.24 -4.21 -18.09
CA ALA A 62 4.13 -4.79 -17.34
C ALA A 62 2.76 -4.44 -17.97
N GLU A 63 2.56 -3.18 -18.38
CA GLU A 63 1.34 -2.76 -19.10
C GLU A 63 1.16 -3.54 -20.40
N ASP A 64 2.21 -3.70 -21.20
CA ASP A 64 2.15 -4.43 -22.47
C ASP A 64 1.86 -5.91 -22.26
N TRP A 65 2.40 -6.49 -21.19
CA TRP A 65 2.04 -7.86 -20.81
C TRP A 65 0.57 -7.95 -20.39
N CYS A 66 0.07 -7.03 -19.57
CA CYS A 66 -1.34 -7.00 -19.15
C CYS A 66 -2.29 -6.88 -20.33
N LYS A 67 -2.02 -5.99 -21.30
CA LYS A 67 -2.83 -5.85 -22.52
C LYS A 67 -3.01 -7.17 -23.27
N GLN A 68 -2.00 -8.06 -23.22
CA GLN A 68 -1.99 -9.32 -23.97
C GLN A 68 -2.57 -10.50 -23.17
N HIS A 69 -2.39 -10.53 -21.83
CA HIS A 69 -2.64 -11.71 -21.01
C HIS A 69 -3.69 -11.47 -19.91
N ALA A 70 -3.85 -10.23 -19.46
CA ALA A 70 -4.75 -9.84 -18.38
C ALA A 70 -5.39 -8.47 -18.66
N PRO A 71 -6.18 -8.32 -19.76
CA PRO A 71 -6.65 -7.04 -20.27
C PRO A 71 -7.58 -6.26 -19.31
N ASN A 72 -8.05 -6.90 -18.26
CA ASN A 72 -8.89 -6.28 -17.23
C ASN A 72 -8.04 -5.65 -16.09
N ILE A 73 -6.71 -5.82 -16.11
CA ILE A 73 -5.82 -5.19 -15.12
C ILE A 73 -5.35 -3.84 -15.64
N HIS A 74 -5.57 -2.81 -14.84
CA HIS A 74 -5.07 -1.46 -15.03
C HIS A 74 -3.92 -1.21 -14.06
N LEU A 75 -2.77 -0.79 -14.61
CA LEU A 75 -1.60 -0.47 -13.79
C LEU A 75 -1.52 1.03 -13.53
N HIS A 76 -1.11 1.40 -12.32
CA HIS A 76 -0.94 2.77 -11.88
C HIS A 76 0.46 2.97 -11.31
N ILE A 77 1.02 4.15 -11.53
CA ILE A 77 2.31 4.57 -10.98
C ILE A 77 2.14 4.91 -9.49
N GLY A 78 3.15 4.58 -8.68
CA GLY A 78 3.20 4.94 -7.27
C GLY A 78 4.55 4.63 -6.65
N SER A 79 4.69 4.90 -5.37
CA SER A 79 5.84 4.47 -4.57
C SER A 79 5.46 4.23 -3.12
N GLU A 80 6.16 3.32 -2.44
CA GLU A 80 6.20 3.25 -1.00
C GLU A 80 7.41 4.06 -0.50
N ILE A 81 7.14 5.13 0.23
CA ILE A 81 8.13 6.14 0.58
C ILE A 81 8.58 5.92 2.03
N LEU A 82 9.84 5.52 2.24
CA LEU A 82 10.45 5.66 3.56
C LEU A 82 10.70 7.14 3.83
N TYR A 83 9.93 7.71 4.77
CA TYR A 83 9.97 9.15 5.02
C TYR A 83 11.36 9.67 5.39
N THR A 84 11.71 10.81 4.81
CA THR A 84 12.88 11.64 5.13
C THR A 84 12.50 13.11 5.03
N GLU A 85 13.28 14.00 5.64
CA GLU A 85 13.12 15.46 5.54
C GLU A 85 13.17 16.02 4.09
N SER A 86 13.62 15.21 3.14
CA SER A 86 13.67 15.60 1.72
C SER A 86 12.41 15.17 0.95
N THR A 87 11.51 14.41 1.57
CA THR A 87 10.39 13.77 0.89
C THR A 87 9.45 14.77 0.23
N GLY A 88 8.95 15.76 0.99
CA GLY A 88 8.03 16.76 0.46
C GLY A 88 8.59 17.51 -0.74
N ARG A 89 9.83 18.00 -0.63
CA ARG A 89 10.51 18.71 -1.72
C ARG A 89 10.69 17.83 -2.97
N LEU A 90 11.09 16.56 -2.81
CA LEU A 90 11.32 15.67 -3.96
C LEU A 90 10.01 15.18 -4.61
N LEU A 91 8.91 15.15 -3.86
CA LEU A 91 7.55 14.99 -4.40
C LEU A 91 7.16 16.21 -5.25
N ASP A 92 7.35 17.44 -4.74
CA ASP A 92 7.05 18.68 -5.46
C ASP A 92 7.87 18.82 -6.76
N GLU A 93 9.12 18.37 -6.74
CA GLU A 93 10.01 18.36 -7.90
C GLU A 93 9.72 17.22 -8.89
N GLY A 94 8.80 16.29 -8.56
CA GLY A 94 8.43 15.15 -9.41
C GLY A 94 9.45 14.01 -9.48
N PHE A 95 10.42 13.96 -8.53
CA PHE A 95 11.40 12.88 -8.45
C PHE A 95 10.89 11.65 -7.69
N VAL A 96 9.82 11.81 -6.92
CA VAL A 96 9.15 10.75 -6.16
C VAL A 96 7.71 10.66 -6.67
N PRO A 97 7.26 9.51 -7.21
CA PRO A 97 5.89 9.39 -7.65
C PRO A 97 4.93 9.24 -6.47
N SER A 98 3.89 10.06 -6.42
CA SER A 98 2.71 9.85 -5.58
C SER A 98 1.82 8.73 -6.15
N LEU A 99 0.78 8.32 -5.42
CA LEU A 99 -0.15 7.30 -5.92
C LEU A 99 -0.97 7.87 -7.09
N ASP A 100 -0.76 7.28 -8.26
CA ASP A 100 -1.42 7.67 -9.52
C ASP A 100 -1.35 9.19 -9.83
N GLN A 101 -0.22 9.81 -9.49
CA GLN A 101 0.02 11.25 -9.66
C GLN A 101 -1.00 12.16 -8.93
N THR A 102 -1.66 11.64 -7.91
CA THR A 102 -2.59 12.40 -7.05
C THR A 102 -1.86 13.05 -5.87
N MET A 103 -2.62 13.69 -4.97
CA MET A 103 -2.08 14.21 -3.71
C MET A 103 -1.81 13.12 -2.66
N PHE A 104 -2.20 11.87 -2.90
CA PHE A 104 -2.06 10.78 -1.93
C PHE A 104 -0.70 10.11 -2.04
N VAL A 105 -0.04 9.89 -0.89
CA VAL A 105 1.27 9.25 -0.80
C VAL A 105 1.24 8.10 0.19
N LEU A 106 1.82 6.96 -0.19
CA LEU A 106 1.99 5.80 0.69
C LEU A 106 3.33 5.92 1.40
N VAL A 107 3.29 6.07 2.72
CA VAL A 107 4.49 6.37 3.53
C VAL A 107 4.74 5.27 4.54
N GLU A 108 5.96 4.75 4.53
CA GLU A 108 6.46 3.85 5.57
C GLU A 108 7.44 4.55 6.51
N PHE A 109 7.62 3.97 7.68
CA PHE A 109 8.51 4.40 8.75
C PHE A 109 9.35 3.21 9.23
N MET A 110 10.41 3.50 9.99
CA MET A 110 11.10 2.45 10.72
C MET A 110 10.16 1.88 11.82
N PRO A 111 10.17 0.58 12.10
CA PRO A 111 9.27 -0.04 13.09
C PRO A 111 9.30 0.61 14.47
N GLU A 112 10.44 1.19 14.84
CA GLU A 112 10.68 1.86 16.11
C GLU A 112 10.41 3.36 16.08
N SER A 113 9.99 3.93 14.93
CA SER A 113 9.69 5.36 14.81
C SER A 113 8.69 5.80 15.86
N SER A 114 9.04 6.86 16.56
CA SER A 114 8.20 7.40 17.63
C SER A 114 6.92 8.03 17.06
N LEU A 115 5.89 8.15 17.90
CA LEU A 115 4.66 8.85 17.52
C LEU A 115 4.94 10.30 17.07
N ASN A 116 5.93 10.97 17.65
CA ASN A 116 6.28 12.34 17.27
C ASN A 116 6.93 12.42 15.88
N GLU A 117 7.79 11.46 15.52
CA GLU A 117 8.38 11.38 14.17
C GLU A 117 7.29 11.10 13.11
N ILE A 118 6.38 10.17 13.39
CA ILE A 118 5.26 9.87 12.48
C ILE A 118 4.35 11.10 12.32
N ARG A 119 4.01 11.78 13.42
CA ARG A 119 3.21 13.01 13.38
C ARG A 119 3.90 14.10 12.59
N HIS A 120 5.18 14.34 12.84
CA HIS A 120 5.98 15.32 12.12
C HIS A 120 5.98 15.06 10.61
N ALA A 121 6.19 13.82 10.21
CA ALA A 121 6.16 13.43 8.79
C ALA A 121 4.81 13.74 8.12
N ILE A 122 3.70 13.44 8.81
CA ILE A 122 2.35 13.73 8.28
C ILE A 122 2.12 15.23 8.15
N GLU A 123 2.52 16.00 9.17
CA GLU A 123 2.39 17.47 9.17
C GLU A 123 3.28 18.12 8.11
N ASP A 124 4.51 17.63 7.94
CA ASP A 124 5.46 18.09 6.92
C ASP A 124 4.88 17.86 5.52
N LEU A 125 4.49 16.62 5.19
CA LEU A 125 3.90 16.29 3.88
C LEU A 125 2.57 17.02 3.65
N GLY A 126 1.76 17.20 4.68
CA GLY A 126 0.55 18.01 4.64
C GLY A 126 0.84 19.47 4.29
N SER A 127 1.96 20.04 4.74
CA SER A 127 2.38 21.40 4.40
C SER A 127 2.77 21.57 2.92
N HIS A 128 3.17 20.47 2.26
CA HIS A 128 3.40 20.35 0.81
C HIS A 128 2.14 20.03 0.02
N GLY A 129 0.99 19.85 0.68
CA GLY A 129 -0.30 19.54 0.03
C GLY A 129 -0.56 18.06 -0.22
N TYR A 130 0.23 17.17 0.40
CA TYR A 130 0.02 15.73 0.28
C TYR A 130 -0.79 15.16 1.45
N GLU A 131 -1.62 14.17 1.15
CA GLU A 131 -2.37 13.38 2.12
C GLU A 131 -1.69 12.01 2.33
N VAL A 132 -1.37 11.71 3.59
CA VAL A 132 -0.56 10.54 3.95
C VAL A 132 -1.41 9.32 4.20
N ILE A 133 -1.08 8.24 3.52
CA ILE A 133 -1.52 6.87 3.84
C ILE A 133 -0.36 6.18 4.53
N ILE A 134 -0.52 5.83 5.80
CA ILE A 134 0.49 5.08 6.57
C ILE A 134 0.46 3.63 6.08
N ALA A 135 1.56 3.16 5.49
CA ALA A 135 1.73 1.78 5.05
C ALA A 135 1.77 0.84 6.26
N HIS A 136 1.18 -0.37 6.12
CA HIS A 136 1.21 -1.47 7.11
C HIS A 136 1.24 -1.00 8.58
N VAL A 137 0.25 -0.18 8.95
CA VAL A 137 0.17 0.52 10.25
C VAL A 137 0.32 -0.41 11.45
N GLU A 138 -0.04 -1.67 11.31
CA GLU A 138 0.09 -2.70 12.32
C GLU A 138 1.53 -3.07 12.71
N ARG A 139 2.53 -2.60 11.96
CA ARG A 139 3.96 -2.85 12.24
C ARG A 139 4.57 -1.87 13.24
N TYR A 140 3.95 -0.70 13.46
CA TYR A 140 4.54 0.36 14.28
C TYR A 140 4.16 0.22 15.74
N VAL A 141 5.15 -0.13 16.59
CA VAL A 141 4.96 -0.39 18.02
C VAL A 141 4.29 0.78 18.75
N HIS A 142 4.66 2.02 18.40
CA HIS A 142 4.12 3.22 19.03
C HIS A 142 2.69 3.58 18.60
N LEU A 143 2.16 2.91 17.58
CA LEU A 143 0.76 3.01 17.15
C LEU A 143 -0.13 1.87 17.67
N HIS A 144 0.40 0.93 18.48
CA HIS A 144 -0.34 -0.23 19.01
C HIS A 144 -1.41 0.13 20.05
N SER A 145 -1.86 1.37 20.10
CA SER A 145 -2.98 1.83 20.93
C SER A 145 -4.07 2.43 20.05
N LEU A 146 -5.27 1.87 20.10
CA LEU A 146 -6.43 2.41 19.36
C LEU A 146 -6.67 3.89 19.67
N LYS A 147 -6.47 4.30 20.94
CA LYS A 147 -6.63 5.70 21.35
C LYS A 147 -5.59 6.60 20.68
N ILE A 148 -4.34 6.14 20.61
CA ILE A 148 -3.24 6.89 19.96
C ILE A 148 -3.51 7.01 18.48
N LEU A 149 -3.81 5.90 17.81
CA LEU A 149 -4.05 5.87 16.37
C LEU A 149 -5.28 6.71 15.98
N ARG A 150 -6.39 6.60 16.73
CA ARG A 150 -7.57 7.44 16.52
C ARG A 150 -7.22 8.93 16.64
N LYS A 151 -6.51 9.29 17.71
CA LYS A 151 -6.09 10.68 17.92
C LYS A 151 -5.15 11.18 16.81
N LEU A 152 -4.22 10.36 16.34
CA LEU A 152 -3.34 10.71 15.23
C LEU A 152 -4.16 11.00 13.95
N LYS A 153 -5.11 10.12 13.61
CA LYS A 153 -6.01 10.32 12.46
C LYS A 153 -6.87 11.59 12.61
N GLU A 154 -7.43 11.84 13.79
CA GLU A 154 -8.24 13.02 14.07
C GLU A 154 -7.46 14.32 14.00
N ASP A 155 -6.24 14.33 14.55
CA ASP A 155 -5.39 15.53 14.62
C ASP A 155 -4.72 15.87 13.28
N CYS A 156 -4.29 14.84 12.51
CA CYS A 156 -3.44 15.03 11.34
C CYS A 156 -4.11 14.67 10.00
N GLY A 157 -5.29 14.03 10.02
CA GLY A 157 -6.03 13.72 8.79
C GLY A 157 -5.45 12.58 7.96
N CYS A 158 -4.65 11.67 8.54
CA CYS A 158 -4.03 10.57 7.79
C CYS A 158 -4.93 9.35 7.63
N PHE A 159 -4.58 8.50 6.65
CA PHE A 159 -5.19 7.20 6.41
C PHE A 159 -4.26 6.06 6.85
N CYS A 160 -4.84 4.87 7.05
CA CYS A 160 -4.13 3.69 7.52
C CYS A 160 -4.35 2.50 6.58
N GLN A 161 -3.26 1.97 6.02
CA GLN A 161 -3.29 0.72 5.28
C GLN A 161 -2.78 -0.41 6.17
N MET A 162 -3.43 -1.58 6.09
CA MET A 162 -3.04 -2.83 6.75
C MET A 162 -2.74 -3.91 5.72
N ASN A 163 -1.74 -4.75 5.99
CA ASN A 163 -1.40 -5.85 5.09
C ASN A 163 -2.47 -6.95 5.10
N SER A 164 -2.84 -7.42 3.91
CA SER A 164 -3.86 -8.45 3.72
C SER A 164 -3.53 -9.74 4.48
N ARG A 165 -2.26 -10.15 4.47
CA ARG A 165 -1.80 -11.33 5.20
C ARG A 165 -2.08 -11.25 6.70
N THR A 166 -1.91 -10.07 7.28
CA THR A 166 -2.21 -9.81 8.70
C THR A 166 -3.71 -9.96 8.99
N VAL A 167 -4.57 -9.60 8.05
CA VAL A 167 -6.03 -9.75 8.17
C VAL A 167 -6.46 -11.20 8.24
N TRP A 168 -6.06 -12.04 7.28
CA TRP A 168 -6.56 -13.41 7.17
C TRP A 168 -5.71 -14.48 7.89
N ASN A 169 -4.42 -14.22 8.15
CA ASN A 169 -3.55 -15.20 8.79
C ASN A 169 -3.85 -15.33 10.29
N THR A 170 -4.57 -16.36 10.66
CA THR A 170 -4.98 -16.63 12.04
C THR A 170 -3.92 -17.36 12.89
N LYS A 171 -2.74 -17.67 12.30
CA LYS A 171 -1.65 -18.38 12.99
C LYS A 171 -0.79 -17.47 13.88
N GLU A 172 -1.07 -16.18 13.93
CA GLU A 172 -0.41 -15.23 14.82
C GLU A 172 -0.75 -15.51 16.28
N ASN A 173 0.11 -15.00 17.18
CA ASN A 173 -0.15 -15.16 18.61
C ASN A 173 -1.46 -14.45 19.01
N PHE A 174 -2.08 -14.92 20.09
CA PHE A 174 -3.39 -14.44 20.54
C PHE A 174 -3.45 -12.92 20.76
N LEU A 175 -2.40 -12.30 21.30
CA LEU A 175 -2.37 -10.86 21.59
C LEU A 175 -2.34 -10.04 20.29
N GLN A 176 -1.52 -10.45 19.35
CA GLN A 176 -1.45 -9.80 18.02
C GLN A 176 -2.78 -9.92 17.29
N ARG A 177 -3.37 -11.13 17.28
CA ARG A 177 -4.69 -11.35 16.67
C ARG A 177 -5.79 -10.50 17.32
N HIS A 178 -5.76 -10.38 18.65
CA HIS A 178 -6.68 -9.53 19.38
C HIS A 178 -6.55 -8.05 18.97
N TYR A 179 -5.31 -7.55 18.89
CA TYR A 179 -5.04 -6.17 18.42
C TYR A 179 -5.54 -5.92 17.00
N ILE A 180 -5.25 -6.82 16.05
CA ILE A 180 -5.72 -6.71 14.66
C ILE A 180 -7.24 -6.67 14.57
N ASN A 181 -7.92 -7.56 15.28
CA ASN A 181 -9.37 -7.55 15.35
C ASN A 181 -9.90 -6.20 15.87
N HIS A 182 -9.30 -5.65 16.94
CA HIS A 182 -9.72 -4.35 17.47
C HIS A 182 -9.50 -3.20 16.50
N LEU A 183 -8.42 -3.21 15.70
CA LEU A 183 -8.23 -2.22 14.65
C LEU A 183 -9.36 -2.27 13.62
N LEU A 184 -9.70 -3.48 13.16
CA LEU A 184 -10.77 -3.70 12.19
C LEU A 184 -12.17 -3.37 12.77
N ASP A 185 -12.42 -3.74 14.04
CA ASP A 185 -13.69 -3.47 14.74
C ASP A 185 -13.91 -1.96 14.99
N SER A 186 -12.82 -1.18 15.06
CA SER A 186 -12.85 0.25 15.44
C SER A 186 -12.87 1.21 14.24
N ASP A 187 -12.94 0.69 13.01
CA ASP A 187 -12.90 1.45 11.75
C ASP A 187 -11.70 2.40 11.64
N LEU A 188 -10.55 1.94 12.18
CA LEU A 188 -9.29 2.69 12.11
C LEU A 188 -8.46 2.37 10.88
N ILE A 189 -8.80 1.29 10.17
CA ILE A 189 -8.17 0.88 8.92
C ILE A 189 -9.01 1.37 7.76
N ASP A 190 -8.37 2.03 6.82
CA ASP A 190 -9.02 2.59 5.62
C ASP A 190 -8.83 1.67 4.41
N PHE A 191 -7.68 0.96 4.33
CA PHE A 191 -7.30 0.12 3.20
C PHE A 191 -6.67 -1.18 3.65
N VAL A 192 -6.91 -2.23 2.87
CA VAL A 192 -6.23 -3.53 2.98
C VAL A 192 -5.60 -3.84 1.64
N SER A 193 -4.30 -4.18 1.63
CA SER A 193 -3.54 -4.48 0.42
C SER A 193 -2.47 -5.52 0.71
N SER A 194 -1.89 -6.18 -0.31
CA SER A 194 -1.08 -7.37 -0.07
C SER A 194 0.35 -7.06 0.37
N ASP A 195 0.93 -5.95 -0.07
CA ASP A 195 2.36 -5.69 0.05
C ASP A 195 3.16 -6.83 -0.63
N ALA A 196 2.71 -7.22 -1.85
CA ALA A 196 3.23 -8.39 -2.56
C ALA A 196 4.62 -8.11 -3.13
N HIS A 197 5.55 -9.09 -2.95
CA HIS A 197 6.93 -9.02 -3.46
C HIS A 197 7.31 -10.23 -4.29
N SER A 198 6.64 -11.36 -4.08
CA SER A 198 6.95 -12.59 -4.80
C SER A 198 5.75 -13.54 -4.79
N PRO A 199 5.54 -14.31 -5.86
CA PRO A 199 4.37 -15.18 -5.97
C PRO A 199 4.36 -16.31 -4.94
N ASP A 200 5.49 -16.67 -4.35
CA ASP A 200 5.61 -17.85 -3.48
C ASP A 200 5.74 -17.49 -1.98
N HIS A 201 6.44 -16.40 -1.63
CA HIS A 201 6.74 -16.04 -0.22
C HIS A 201 5.92 -14.87 0.30
N ARG A 202 5.75 -13.83 -0.52
CA ARG A 202 4.90 -12.66 -0.25
C ARG A 202 3.94 -12.46 -1.43
N PRO A 203 2.97 -13.39 -1.62
CA PRO A 203 2.08 -13.38 -2.77
C PRO A 203 1.04 -12.28 -2.66
N LEU A 204 0.47 -11.95 -3.78
CA LEU A 204 -0.75 -11.18 -3.84
C LEU A 204 -1.86 -12.00 -3.16
N SER A 205 -2.42 -11.50 -2.09
CA SER A 205 -3.35 -12.25 -1.21
C SER A 205 -4.52 -11.40 -0.70
N ILE A 206 -4.89 -10.38 -1.46
CA ILE A 206 -6.00 -9.49 -1.11
C ILE A 206 -7.35 -10.23 -1.16
N ASP A 207 -7.50 -11.22 -2.04
CA ASP A 207 -8.65 -12.11 -2.13
C ASP A 207 -8.96 -12.83 -0.82
N LYS A 208 -7.91 -13.37 -0.15
CA LYS A 208 -8.06 -14.04 1.15
C LYS A 208 -8.48 -13.09 2.26
N ALA A 209 -7.99 -11.85 2.22
CA ALA A 209 -8.42 -10.82 3.15
C ALA A 209 -9.87 -10.41 2.87
N PHE A 210 -10.24 -10.28 1.60
CA PHE A 210 -11.62 -9.98 1.18
C PHE A 210 -12.58 -11.04 1.70
N ASP A 211 -12.29 -12.32 1.48
CA ASP A 211 -13.13 -13.42 1.95
C ASP A 211 -13.26 -13.43 3.49
N PHE A 212 -12.13 -13.26 4.21
CA PHE A 212 -12.15 -13.16 5.66
C PHE A 212 -12.99 -11.97 6.16
N LEU A 213 -12.83 -10.80 5.55
CA LEU A 213 -13.59 -9.59 5.91
C LEU A 213 -15.06 -9.75 5.60
N LYS A 214 -15.39 -10.32 4.46
CA LYS A 214 -16.76 -10.60 4.03
C LYS A 214 -17.47 -11.54 5.01
N ASP A 215 -16.82 -12.62 5.40
CA ASP A 215 -17.38 -13.61 6.33
C ASP A 215 -17.60 -13.02 7.73
N LYS A 216 -16.69 -12.16 8.17
CA LYS A 216 -16.72 -11.61 9.54
C LYS A 216 -17.50 -10.30 9.66
N TYR A 217 -17.42 -9.43 8.66
CA TYR A 217 -17.91 -8.05 8.73
C TYR A 217 -18.93 -7.70 7.64
N GLY A 218 -19.18 -8.61 6.70
CA GLY A 218 -20.08 -8.38 5.57
C GLY A 218 -19.42 -7.81 4.32
N SER A 219 -20.12 -7.94 3.19
CA SER A 219 -19.61 -7.58 1.86
C SER A 219 -19.25 -6.10 1.74
N ASP A 220 -20.04 -5.20 2.34
CA ASP A 220 -19.84 -3.75 2.21
C ASP A 220 -18.48 -3.34 2.78
N LYS A 221 -18.13 -3.83 4.00
CA LYS A 221 -16.83 -3.54 4.62
C LYS A 221 -15.68 -4.19 3.86
N ALA A 222 -15.83 -5.43 3.38
CA ALA A 222 -14.82 -6.09 2.56
C ALA A 222 -14.56 -5.32 1.27
N THR A 223 -15.62 -4.92 0.55
CA THR A 223 -15.51 -4.11 -0.68
C THR A 223 -14.86 -2.76 -0.39
N ALA A 224 -15.27 -2.07 0.67
CA ALA A 224 -14.70 -0.78 1.03
C ALA A 224 -13.18 -0.88 1.28
N LEU A 225 -12.74 -1.83 2.13
CA LEU A 225 -11.33 -1.95 2.53
C LEU A 225 -10.42 -2.51 1.43
N CYS A 226 -10.91 -3.44 0.59
CA CYS A 226 -10.12 -4.12 -0.45
C CYS A 226 -10.24 -3.45 -1.84
N GLY A 227 -10.69 -2.21 -1.92
CA GLY A 227 -10.75 -1.51 -3.21
C GLY A 227 -11.62 -0.25 -3.20
N GLY A 228 -12.86 -0.31 -2.74
CA GLY A 228 -13.83 0.77 -2.88
C GLY A 228 -13.39 2.10 -2.26
N ASN A 229 -12.65 2.08 -1.14
CA ASN A 229 -12.15 3.32 -0.53
C ASN A 229 -11.06 3.95 -1.37
N ILE A 230 -10.07 3.16 -1.82
CA ILE A 230 -8.94 3.68 -2.61
C ILE A 230 -9.39 4.09 -4.02
N SER A 231 -10.30 3.33 -4.67
CA SER A 231 -10.86 3.71 -5.96
C SER A 231 -11.52 5.09 -5.91
N ARG A 232 -12.31 5.36 -4.87
CA ARG A 232 -12.93 6.68 -4.69
C ARG A 232 -11.91 7.78 -4.43
N LEU A 233 -10.87 7.47 -3.67
CA LEU A 233 -9.84 8.43 -3.30
C LEU A 233 -9.02 8.86 -4.51
N LEU A 234 -8.60 7.89 -5.33
CA LEU A 234 -7.77 8.12 -6.52
C LEU A 234 -8.61 8.35 -7.79
N GLN A 235 -9.94 8.29 -7.71
CA GLN A 235 -10.88 8.43 -8.84
C GLN A 235 -10.57 7.42 -9.97
N LEU A 236 -10.22 6.17 -9.58
CA LEU A 236 -9.99 5.12 -10.56
C LEU A 236 -11.31 4.80 -11.26
N ASP A 237 -11.27 4.75 -12.59
CA ASP A 237 -12.44 4.45 -13.41
C ASP A 237 -12.95 3.03 -13.15
N GLU A 238 -14.28 2.86 -13.14
CA GLU A 238 -14.96 1.56 -13.07
C GLU A 238 -14.86 0.81 -14.40
#